data_865cc71c888af31bca1849b008d33202
#
_entry.id   865cc71c888af31bca1849b008d33202
#
_cell.length_a   1.000
_cell.length_b   1.000
_cell.length_c   1.000
_cell.angle_alpha   90.00
_cell.angle_beta   90.00
_cell.angle_gamma   90.00
#
_symmetry.space_group_name_H-M   'P 1'
#
loop_
_entity.id
_entity.type
_entity.pdbx_description
1 polymer ?
#
loop_
_entity_poly.entity_id
_entity_poly.type
_entity_poly.pdbx_seq_one_letter_code
_entity_poly.pdbx_strand_id
1 'polypeptide(L)'
;TPGPYTFIWDATREVPRRVSHPSRKTIGLRVPGHKCTQLLLELLGAPLLATTLILPDETEPLNDPDDIREQLQHLVDGIVDAGACPLQPTTVLDLTAMANNGAPVVVREGQGSLAAIGL
;
A
#
# COMPACT_ATOMS: atom_id res chain seq x y z
N THR A 1 -2.40 -4.27 -12.05
CA THR A 1 -3.85 -4.31 -11.83
C THR A 1 -4.21 -3.36 -10.68
N PRO A 2 -4.97 -2.30 -10.93
CA PRO A 2 -5.46 -1.43 -9.86
C PRO A 2 -6.35 -2.23 -8.90
N GLY A 3 -6.22 -1.96 -7.60
CA GLY A 3 -7.06 -2.59 -6.61
C GLY A 3 -6.36 -2.87 -5.28
N PRO A 4 -7.00 -3.68 -4.40
CA PRO A 4 -6.52 -3.92 -3.04
C PRO A 4 -5.44 -5.03 -2.98
N TYR A 5 -4.41 -4.88 -3.82
CA TYR A 5 -3.28 -5.81 -3.92
C TYR A 5 -1.98 -5.11 -3.63
N THR A 6 -1.06 -5.80 -2.97
CA THR A 6 0.33 -5.39 -2.83
C THR A 6 1.21 -6.47 -3.45
N PHE A 7 2.04 -6.08 -4.41
CA PHE A 7 2.95 -6.99 -5.11
C PHE A 7 4.37 -6.75 -4.63
N ILE A 8 5.01 -7.79 -4.13
CA ILE A 8 6.42 -7.74 -3.73
C ILE A 8 7.28 -8.15 -4.92
N TRP A 9 8.24 -7.30 -5.25
CA TRP A 9 9.14 -7.48 -6.37
C TRP A 9 10.56 -7.08 -5.99
N ASP A 10 11.54 -7.50 -6.77
CA ASP A 10 12.92 -7.07 -6.54
C ASP A 10 13.05 -5.57 -6.84
N ALA A 11 13.64 -4.84 -5.90
CA ALA A 11 13.92 -3.42 -6.08
C ALA A 11 15.05 -3.23 -7.09
N THR A 12 14.87 -2.32 -8.03
CA THR A 12 15.88 -1.95 -9.01
C THR A 12 16.52 -0.61 -8.65
N ARG A 13 17.59 -0.23 -9.36
CA ARG A 13 18.24 1.08 -9.19
C ARG A 13 17.34 2.25 -9.59
N GLU A 14 16.29 1.98 -10.36
CA GLU A 14 15.33 2.99 -10.80
C GLU A 14 14.37 3.41 -9.69
N VAL A 15 14.26 2.61 -8.61
CA VAL A 15 13.43 2.97 -7.47
C VAL A 15 14.08 4.13 -6.72
N PRO A 16 13.38 5.28 -6.56
CA PRO A 16 13.92 6.40 -5.80
C PRO A 16 14.30 6.01 -4.38
N ARG A 17 15.48 6.44 -3.91
CA ARG A 17 15.95 6.10 -2.56
C ARG A 17 14.99 6.52 -1.45
N ARG A 18 14.28 7.62 -1.63
CA ARG A 18 13.32 8.13 -0.64
C ARG A 18 12.15 7.19 -0.38
N VAL A 19 11.84 6.28 -1.32
CA VAL A 19 10.73 5.31 -1.20
C VAL A 19 11.22 3.87 -1.09
N SER A 20 12.53 3.62 -1.05
CA SER A 20 13.09 2.30 -0.89
C SER A 20 13.56 2.07 0.55
N HIS A 21 13.43 0.83 1.01
CA HIS A 21 13.96 0.45 2.33
C HIS A 21 15.48 0.36 2.26
N PRO A 22 16.23 0.94 3.21
CA PRO A 22 17.70 0.99 3.14
C PRO A 22 18.39 -0.38 3.19
N SER A 23 17.76 -1.39 3.78
CA SER A 23 18.36 -2.73 3.94
C SER A 23 17.63 -3.84 3.18
N ARG A 24 16.48 -3.57 2.57
CA ARG A 24 15.72 -4.58 1.83
C ARG A 24 15.97 -4.45 0.34
N LYS A 25 16.14 -5.62 -0.31
CA LYS A 25 16.30 -5.71 -1.77
C LYS A 25 14.98 -5.82 -2.52
N THR A 26 13.88 -5.97 -1.80
CA THR A 26 12.53 -6.06 -2.35
C THR A 26 11.73 -4.81 -2.04
N ILE A 27 10.70 -4.57 -2.83
CA ILE A 27 9.78 -3.45 -2.66
C ILE A 27 8.35 -3.94 -2.82
N GLY A 28 7.44 -3.42 -2.01
CA GLY A 28 6.02 -3.64 -2.19
C GLY A 28 5.44 -2.57 -3.12
N LEU A 29 4.81 -3.01 -4.18
CA LEU A 29 4.19 -2.14 -5.18
C LEU A 29 2.68 -2.25 -5.12
N ARG A 30 2.02 -1.12 -5.25
CA ARG A 30 0.58 -1.05 -5.23
C ARG A 30 0.07 -0.01 -6.20
N VAL A 31 -0.98 -0.37 -6.96
CA VAL A 31 -1.76 0.58 -7.75
C VAL A 31 -3.13 0.66 -7.10
N PRO A 32 -3.40 1.68 -6.28
CA PRO A 32 -4.66 1.76 -5.55
C PRO A 32 -5.84 1.96 -6.48
N GLY A 33 -6.97 1.30 -6.15
CA GLY A 33 -8.23 1.48 -6.88
C GLY A 33 -9.02 2.70 -6.44
N HIS A 34 -8.64 3.36 -5.34
CA HIS A 34 -9.36 4.50 -4.79
C HIS A 34 -9.11 5.76 -5.62
N LYS A 35 -10.20 6.40 -6.04
CA LYS A 35 -10.15 7.56 -6.95
C LYS A 35 -9.35 8.73 -6.39
N CYS A 36 -9.53 9.04 -5.11
CA CYS A 36 -8.82 10.15 -4.46
C CYS A 36 -7.31 9.91 -4.45
N THR A 37 -6.87 8.69 -4.13
CA THR A 37 -5.46 8.33 -4.15
C THR A 37 -4.89 8.35 -5.57
N GLN A 38 -5.64 7.90 -6.56
CA GLN A 38 -5.23 7.95 -7.97
C GLN A 38 -5.02 9.38 -8.44
N LEU A 39 -5.92 10.30 -8.08
CA LEU A 39 -5.78 11.71 -8.42
C LEU A 39 -4.57 12.34 -7.74
N LEU A 40 -4.31 11.98 -6.48
CA LEU A 40 -3.14 12.47 -5.75
C LEU A 40 -1.84 12.02 -6.42
N LEU A 41 -1.75 10.76 -6.82
CA LEU A 41 -0.58 10.21 -7.52
C LEU A 41 -0.39 10.86 -8.89
N GLU A 42 -1.47 11.11 -9.60
CA GLU A 42 -1.45 11.78 -10.90
C GLU A 42 -0.89 13.21 -10.77
N LEU A 43 -1.35 13.96 -9.79
CA LEU A 43 -0.87 15.31 -9.51
C LEU A 43 0.58 15.32 -9.05
N LEU A 44 0.98 14.35 -8.25
CA LEU A 44 2.35 14.21 -7.77
C LEU A 44 3.32 13.83 -8.89
N GLY A 45 2.88 13.00 -9.84
CA GLY A 45 3.70 12.53 -10.95
C GLY A 45 4.87 11.62 -10.54
N ALA A 46 4.80 10.99 -9.36
CA ALA A 46 5.87 10.16 -8.82
C ALA A 46 5.30 9.15 -7.82
N PRO A 47 6.06 8.08 -7.52
CA PRO A 47 5.65 7.13 -6.49
C PRO A 47 5.54 7.79 -5.11
N LEU A 48 4.62 7.29 -4.32
CA LEU A 48 4.36 7.76 -2.96
C LEU A 48 4.63 6.62 -1.98
N LEU A 49 5.41 6.91 -0.94
CA LEU A 49 5.58 5.98 0.17
C LEU A 49 4.35 6.02 1.06
N ALA A 50 3.80 4.86 1.36
CA ALA A 50 2.59 4.76 2.16
C ALA A 50 2.69 3.62 3.18
N THR A 51 1.94 3.76 4.25
CA THR A 51 1.78 2.73 5.26
C THR A 51 0.35 2.74 5.77
N THR A 52 -0.07 1.62 6.36
CA THR A 52 -1.34 1.55 7.06
C THR A 52 -1.25 2.37 8.35
N LEU A 53 -2.29 3.16 8.62
CA LEU A 53 -2.33 3.98 9.83
C LEU A 53 -2.75 3.15 11.04
N ILE A 54 -1.78 2.56 11.69
CA ILE A 54 -1.97 1.85 12.96
C ILE A 54 -1.10 2.56 13.99
N LEU A 55 -1.73 3.14 15.02
CA LEU A 55 -1.00 3.85 16.06
C LEU A 55 -0.23 2.89 16.96
N PRO A 56 0.84 3.36 17.65
CA PRO A 56 1.54 2.54 18.63
C PRO A 56 0.57 1.99 19.68
N ASP A 57 0.78 0.73 20.05
CA ASP A 57 -0.04 -0.02 21.00
C ASP A 57 -1.47 -0.34 20.55
N GLU A 58 -1.81 0.00 19.32
CA GLU A 58 -3.08 -0.38 18.70
C GLU A 58 -2.89 -1.57 17.76
N THR A 59 -3.95 -2.34 17.53
CA THR A 59 -3.94 -3.50 16.63
C THR A 59 -4.75 -3.27 15.35
N GLU A 60 -5.65 -2.28 15.36
CA GLU A 60 -6.50 -1.96 14.22
C GLU A 60 -6.17 -0.60 13.65
N PRO A 61 -6.32 -0.43 12.32
CA PRO A 61 -6.13 0.87 11.69
C PRO A 61 -7.17 1.89 12.14
N LEU A 62 -6.75 3.16 12.23
CA LEU A 62 -7.69 4.27 12.28
C LEU A 62 -8.29 4.48 10.88
N ASN A 63 -9.61 4.58 10.82
CA ASN A 63 -10.28 4.81 9.53
C ASN A 63 -11.34 5.91 9.56
N ASP A 64 -11.72 6.40 10.74
CA ASP A 64 -12.64 7.53 10.87
C ASP A 64 -11.86 8.84 10.71
N PRO A 65 -12.19 9.69 9.70
CA PRO A 65 -11.48 10.94 9.48
C PRO A 65 -11.51 11.90 10.67
N ASP A 66 -12.57 11.92 11.46
CA ASP A 66 -12.66 12.78 12.64
C ASP A 66 -11.69 12.34 13.74
N ASP A 67 -11.58 11.04 13.97
CA ASP A 67 -10.61 10.48 14.92
C ASP A 67 -9.17 10.73 14.46
N ILE A 68 -8.91 10.57 13.18
CA ILE A 68 -7.59 10.84 12.59
C ILE A 68 -7.22 12.29 12.79
N ARG A 69 -8.13 13.21 12.51
CA ARG A 69 -7.89 14.63 12.69
C ARG A 69 -7.61 14.96 14.15
N GLU A 70 -8.43 14.45 15.05
CA GLU A 70 -8.27 14.71 16.48
C GLU A 70 -6.92 14.26 17.01
N GLN A 71 -6.46 13.06 16.60
CA GLN A 71 -5.24 12.48 17.13
C GLN A 71 -3.96 12.96 16.41
N LEU A 72 -4.03 13.32 15.13
CA LEU A 72 -2.86 13.53 14.30
C LEU A 72 -2.71 14.93 13.71
N GLN A 73 -3.69 15.82 13.83
CA GLN A 73 -3.66 17.13 13.14
C GLN A 73 -2.41 17.96 13.44
N HIS A 74 -1.79 17.79 14.61
CA HIS A 74 -0.58 18.53 14.99
C HIS A 74 0.71 17.78 14.67
N LEU A 75 0.60 16.56 14.12
CA LEU A 75 1.74 15.70 13.81
C LEU A 75 1.97 15.52 12.31
N VAL A 76 1.04 15.95 11.49
CA VAL A 76 1.09 15.81 10.02
C VAL A 76 0.90 17.16 9.34
N ASP A 77 1.39 17.28 8.13
CA ASP A 77 1.26 18.51 7.35
C ASP A 77 -0.13 18.72 6.77
N GLY A 78 -0.84 17.63 6.50
CA GLY A 78 -2.18 17.69 5.96
C GLY A 78 -2.91 16.37 6.08
N ILE A 79 -4.23 16.43 5.96
CA ILE A 79 -5.11 15.27 5.98
C ILE A 79 -6.03 15.38 4.76
N VAL A 80 -6.04 14.34 3.93
CA VAL A 80 -6.97 14.23 2.81
C VAL A 80 -8.11 13.33 3.25
N ASP A 81 -9.28 13.94 3.47
CA ASP A 81 -10.48 13.25 3.94
C ASP A 81 -11.31 12.78 2.74
N ALA A 82 -11.36 11.51 2.53
CA ALA A 82 -12.20 10.87 1.50
C ALA A 82 -13.25 9.93 2.13
N GLY A 83 -13.56 10.12 3.40
CA GLY A 83 -14.44 9.26 4.17
C GLY A 83 -13.72 8.06 4.79
N ALA A 84 -14.49 7.23 5.48
CA ALA A 84 -13.96 6.02 6.09
C ALA A 84 -13.59 4.98 5.02
N CYS A 85 -12.49 4.28 5.26
CA CYS A 85 -12.00 3.21 4.39
C CYS A 85 -12.28 1.84 5.02
N PRO A 86 -12.34 0.75 4.20
CA PRO A 86 -12.42 -0.59 4.73
C PRO A 86 -11.23 -0.90 5.63
N LEU A 87 -11.46 -1.65 6.71
CA LEU A 87 -10.41 -2.06 7.65
C LEU A 87 -9.61 -3.26 7.16
N GLN A 88 -10.12 -3.98 6.18
CA GLN A 88 -9.47 -5.18 5.67
C GLN A 88 -8.18 -4.82 4.92
N PRO A 89 -7.05 -5.48 5.24
CA PRO A 89 -5.78 -5.20 4.58
C PRO A 89 -5.77 -5.68 3.12
N THR A 90 -4.78 -5.22 2.36
CA THR A 90 -4.56 -5.68 0.98
C THR A 90 -4.16 -7.16 0.95
N THR A 91 -4.45 -7.81 -0.17
CA THR A 91 -3.86 -9.10 -0.51
C THR A 91 -2.42 -8.89 -0.92
N VAL A 92 -1.48 -9.64 -0.34
CA VAL A 92 -0.05 -9.48 -0.59
C VAL A 92 0.47 -10.71 -1.33
N LEU A 93 1.08 -10.48 -2.48
CA LEU A 93 1.66 -11.51 -3.34
C LEU A 93 3.15 -11.26 -3.51
N ASP A 94 3.95 -12.29 -3.26
CA ASP A 94 5.37 -12.26 -3.54
C ASP A 94 5.63 -12.79 -4.95
N LEU A 95 6.10 -11.92 -5.83
CA LEU A 95 6.36 -12.22 -7.22
C LEU A 95 7.84 -12.43 -7.52
N THR A 96 8.71 -12.39 -6.51
CA THR A 96 10.18 -12.46 -6.73
C THR A 96 10.61 -13.74 -7.42
N ALA A 97 9.95 -14.87 -7.14
CA ALA A 97 10.26 -16.16 -7.77
C ALA A 97 9.92 -16.19 -9.27
N MET A 98 9.05 -15.31 -9.76
CA MET A 98 8.66 -15.28 -11.18
C MET A 98 9.80 -14.94 -12.11
N ALA A 99 10.82 -14.23 -11.64
CA ALA A 99 12.02 -13.95 -12.43
C ALA A 99 12.77 -15.23 -12.83
N ASN A 100 12.58 -16.34 -12.09
CA ASN A 100 13.18 -17.65 -12.33
C ASN A 100 12.12 -18.70 -12.71
N ASN A 101 11.03 -18.27 -13.35
CA ASN A 101 9.92 -19.12 -13.76
C ASN A 101 9.16 -19.77 -12.58
N GLY A 102 9.29 -19.22 -11.39
CA GLY A 102 8.52 -19.66 -10.23
C GLY A 102 7.11 -19.09 -10.22
N ALA A 103 6.26 -19.67 -9.38
CA ALA A 103 4.88 -19.22 -9.20
C ALA A 103 4.79 -18.07 -8.19
N PRO A 104 3.76 -17.21 -8.28
CA PRO A 104 3.47 -16.24 -7.24
C PRO A 104 3.18 -16.93 -5.90
N VAL A 105 3.66 -16.34 -4.82
CA VAL A 105 3.41 -16.82 -3.45
C VAL A 105 2.42 -15.88 -2.76
N VAL A 106 1.32 -16.42 -2.26
CA VAL A 106 0.35 -15.65 -1.47
C VAL A 106 0.91 -15.48 -0.06
N VAL A 107 1.36 -14.28 0.27
CA VAL A 107 1.87 -13.93 1.60
C VAL A 107 0.72 -13.66 2.55
N ARG A 108 -0.32 -12.99 2.05
CA ARG A 108 -1.52 -12.66 2.83
C ARG A 108 -2.71 -12.54 1.90
N GLU A 109 -3.80 -13.25 2.18
CA GLU A 109 -5.07 -13.02 1.52
C GLU A 109 -5.85 -11.97 2.31
N GLY A 110 -6.19 -10.88 1.65
CA GLY A 110 -6.91 -9.77 2.25
C GLY A 110 -8.13 -9.38 1.41
N GLN A 111 -8.31 -8.09 1.18
CA GLN A 111 -9.46 -7.55 0.46
C GLN A 111 -9.48 -7.96 -1.03
N GLY A 112 -8.32 -8.14 -1.65
CA GLY A 112 -8.23 -8.50 -3.06
C GLY A 112 -8.56 -9.97 -3.32
N SER A 113 -9.44 -10.23 -4.30
CA SER A 113 -9.80 -11.59 -4.72
C SER A 113 -8.65 -12.25 -5.48
N LEU A 114 -8.24 -13.45 -5.07
CA LEU A 114 -7.25 -14.24 -5.82
C LEU A 114 -7.80 -14.70 -7.16
N ALA A 115 -9.08 -15.04 -7.22
CA ALA A 115 -9.72 -15.47 -8.47
C ALA A 115 -9.72 -14.36 -9.52
N ALA A 116 -9.86 -13.09 -9.12
CA ALA A 116 -9.88 -11.95 -10.03
C ALA A 116 -8.54 -11.73 -10.74
N ILE A 117 -7.44 -12.24 -10.21
CA ILE A 117 -6.10 -12.14 -10.79
C ILE A 117 -5.55 -13.50 -11.27
N GLY A 118 -6.43 -14.50 -11.39
CA GLY A 118 -6.08 -15.80 -11.97
C GLY A 118 -5.42 -16.78 -11.00
N LEU A 119 -5.55 -16.55 -9.70
CA LEU A 119 -5.03 -17.43 -8.64
C LEU A 119 -6.16 -18.05 -7.78
#